data_cd9a0955d53417d7d3c4cd3b149b64fa
#
_entry.id   cd9a0955d53417d7d3c4cd3b149b64fa
#
_cell.length_a   1.000
_cell.length_b   1.000
_cell.length_c   1.000
_cell.angle_alpha   90.00
_cell.angle_beta   90.00
_cell.angle_gamma   90.00
#
_symmetry.space_group_name_H-M   'P 1'
#
loop_
_entity.id
_entity.type
_entity.pdbx_description
1 polymer ?
#
loop_
_entity_poly.entity_id
_entity_poly.type
_entity_poly.pdbx_seq_one_letter_code
_entity_poly.pdbx_strand_id
1 'polypeptide(L)'
;MSIACILLLGMMMGWLCKKVHLPGLLGMLVTGIVLGPYALNLIDASILNISSELRKIALIIILARAGLSLNLEDLKKVGRPAILMCFVPACFEVLGMILLAPRLLGVSILDAAIMGTVVGAVSPAVIVPKMLKLMEENYGTGKGIPQLILAGASVDDVFVIVLFTAFTGLAQGDAVSVKSFVNIPVSIALGIVVGMTVGYLMAKFFEKIHIRDTSKVMIFLCVSFILVTLEDQLADVIPFASLIAVMAVGITLQKKRKRVAERLSVKFNKLWVVSEIMLFVLVGATVNIKYALSAGFAAVVLIFGVLAFRMAGVFFCLLKTGLNRKERTFCMIAYMPKATVQAAIGGIPLAMGLSCGNIVLTVAVVSILITAPLGAFLIDFTYQKLLSW
;
A
#
# COMPACT_ATOMS: atom_id res chain seq x y z
N MET A 1 26.33 -11.36 -5.57
CA MET A 1 26.75 -10.39 -4.51
C MET A 1 25.67 -9.36 -4.21
N SER A 2 25.01 -8.76 -5.19
CA SER A 2 23.98 -7.70 -5.02
C SER A 2 22.83 -8.05 -4.07
N ILE A 3 22.25 -9.26 -4.19
CA ILE A 3 21.16 -9.69 -3.29
C ILE A 3 21.62 -9.73 -1.83
N ALA A 4 22.82 -10.24 -1.55
CA ALA A 4 23.37 -10.28 -0.21
C ALA A 4 23.57 -8.85 0.36
N CYS A 5 24.11 -7.93 -0.45
CA CYS A 5 24.25 -6.52 -0.05
C CYS A 5 22.87 -5.87 0.23
N ILE A 6 21.89 -6.10 -0.64
CA ILE A 6 20.52 -5.58 -0.46
C ILE A 6 19.95 -6.05 0.88
N LEU A 7 20.01 -7.37 1.14
CA LEU A 7 19.41 -7.95 2.35
C LEU A 7 20.16 -7.54 3.62
N LEU A 8 21.51 -7.68 3.63
CA LEU A 8 22.30 -7.40 4.84
C LEU A 8 22.32 -5.91 5.19
N LEU A 9 22.63 -5.04 4.20
CA LEU A 9 22.70 -3.61 4.45
C LEU A 9 21.31 -3.01 4.68
N GLY A 10 20.30 -3.47 3.93
CA GLY A 10 18.91 -3.06 4.16
C GLY A 10 18.41 -3.43 5.55
N MET A 11 18.70 -4.65 6.01
CA MET A 11 18.36 -5.09 7.37
C MET A 11 19.12 -4.29 8.43
N MET A 12 20.42 -4.08 8.25
CA MET A 12 21.26 -3.33 9.18
C MET A 12 20.79 -1.88 9.32
N MET A 13 20.58 -1.18 8.19
CA MET A 13 20.11 0.20 8.20
C MET A 13 18.67 0.32 8.73
N GLY A 14 17.82 -0.65 8.41
CA GLY A 14 16.48 -0.73 8.99
C GLY A 14 16.50 -0.89 10.51
N TRP A 15 17.41 -1.70 11.04
CA TRP A 15 17.61 -1.86 12.47
C TRP A 15 18.17 -0.57 13.12
N LEU A 16 19.15 0.09 12.48
CA LEU A 16 19.69 1.38 12.95
C LEU A 16 18.61 2.45 13.03
N CYS A 17 17.78 2.59 12.00
CA CYS A 17 16.65 3.53 12.03
C CYS A 17 15.69 3.24 13.18
N LYS A 18 15.34 1.99 13.42
CA LYS A 18 14.50 1.61 14.57
C LYS A 18 15.12 1.99 15.90
N LYS A 19 16.44 1.91 16.04
CA LYS A 19 17.18 2.28 17.26
C LYS A 19 17.09 3.78 17.57
N VAL A 20 16.98 4.61 16.53
CA VAL A 20 16.77 6.06 16.65
C VAL A 20 15.28 6.46 16.53
N HIS A 21 14.37 5.52 16.80
CA HIS A 21 12.91 5.72 16.77
C HIS A 21 12.31 6.10 15.40
N LEU A 22 13.05 5.85 14.32
CA LEU A 22 12.56 6.03 12.95
C LEU A 22 12.02 4.70 12.38
N PRO A 23 11.04 4.73 11.46
CA PRO A 23 10.61 3.54 10.75
C PRO A 23 11.76 2.86 9.99
N GLY A 24 11.91 1.52 10.16
CA GLY A 24 13.01 0.77 9.54
C GLY A 24 13.03 0.83 8.00
N LEU A 25 11.87 1.00 7.39
CA LEU A 25 11.73 1.16 5.95
C LEU A 25 12.52 2.36 5.38
N LEU A 26 12.74 3.41 6.17
CA LEU A 26 13.57 4.56 5.75
C LEU A 26 15.03 4.15 5.55
N GLY A 27 15.57 3.35 6.50
CA GLY A 27 16.91 2.82 6.37
C GLY A 27 17.07 1.94 5.13
N MET A 28 16.09 1.11 4.83
CA MET A 28 16.07 0.27 3.63
C MET A 28 16.01 1.11 2.35
N LEU A 29 15.16 2.14 2.32
CA LEU A 29 15.03 3.05 1.17
C LEU A 29 16.33 3.83 0.92
N VAL A 30 16.93 4.40 1.97
CA VAL A 30 18.22 5.11 1.90
C VAL A 30 19.32 4.15 1.44
N THR A 31 19.35 2.91 1.95
CA THR A 31 20.28 1.88 1.47
C THR A 31 20.14 1.68 -0.04
N GLY A 32 18.93 1.61 -0.56
CA GLY A 32 18.68 1.49 -1.98
C GLY A 32 19.22 2.68 -2.79
N ILE A 33 18.97 3.90 -2.33
CA ILE A 33 19.47 5.12 -2.95
C ILE A 33 20.99 5.10 -3.02
N VAL A 34 21.66 4.70 -1.93
CA VAL A 34 23.13 4.65 -1.85
C VAL A 34 23.71 3.54 -2.72
N LEU A 35 23.11 2.34 -2.72
CA LEU A 35 23.60 1.21 -3.51
C LEU A 35 23.24 1.30 -4.99
N GLY A 36 22.27 2.14 -5.35
CA GLY A 36 21.70 2.26 -6.67
C GLY A 36 22.64 2.88 -7.72
N PRO A 37 22.23 2.86 -9.00
CA PRO A 37 23.05 3.30 -10.13
C PRO A 37 23.33 4.81 -10.13
N TYR A 38 22.55 5.59 -9.39
CA TYR A 38 22.71 7.04 -9.29
C TYR A 38 23.66 7.50 -8.17
N ALA A 39 24.20 6.56 -7.36
CA ALA A 39 25.17 6.84 -6.31
C ALA A 39 26.39 5.91 -6.44
N LEU A 40 26.45 4.81 -5.68
CA LEU A 40 27.63 3.92 -5.65
C LEU A 40 27.62 2.84 -6.76
N ASN A 41 26.50 2.62 -7.43
CA ASN A 41 26.31 1.62 -8.49
C ASN A 41 26.80 0.21 -8.10
N LEU A 42 26.43 -0.26 -6.92
CA LEU A 42 26.83 -1.55 -6.37
C LEU A 42 25.80 -2.66 -6.63
N ILE A 43 24.61 -2.32 -7.14
CA ILE A 43 23.58 -3.28 -7.53
C ILE A 43 23.77 -3.63 -9.00
N ASP A 44 23.94 -4.91 -9.27
CA ASP A 44 24.10 -5.45 -10.61
C ASP A 44 22.90 -5.14 -11.50
N ALA A 45 23.15 -4.82 -12.78
CA ALA A 45 22.11 -4.48 -13.75
C ALA A 45 21.08 -5.62 -13.92
N SER A 46 21.48 -6.88 -13.76
CA SER A 46 20.56 -8.03 -13.83
C SER A 46 19.46 -7.96 -12.77
N ILE A 47 19.79 -7.49 -11.56
CA ILE A 47 18.81 -7.33 -10.48
C ILE A 47 17.93 -6.09 -10.73
N LEU A 48 18.50 -5.01 -11.24
CA LEU A 48 17.73 -3.80 -11.57
C LEU A 48 16.73 -4.07 -12.70
N ASN A 49 17.09 -4.86 -13.68
CA ASN A 49 16.21 -5.23 -14.81
C ASN A 49 14.98 -6.03 -14.37
N ILE A 50 15.09 -6.87 -13.33
CA ILE A 50 13.98 -7.65 -12.78
C ILE A 50 13.37 -6.99 -11.52
N SER A 51 13.76 -5.76 -11.20
CA SER A 51 13.31 -5.10 -9.95
C SER A 51 11.81 -4.86 -9.91
N SER A 52 11.16 -4.60 -11.06
CA SER A 52 9.70 -4.50 -11.18
C SER A 52 9.00 -5.79 -10.77
N GLU A 53 9.49 -6.94 -11.26
CA GLU A 53 8.93 -8.24 -10.94
C GLU A 53 9.11 -8.60 -9.46
N LEU A 54 10.29 -8.33 -8.89
CA LEU A 54 10.56 -8.55 -7.48
C LEU A 54 9.65 -7.69 -6.58
N ARG A 55 9.37 -6.44 -6.97
CA ARG A 55 8.42 -5.57 -6.26
C ARG A 55 6.98 -6.06 -6.42
N LYS A 56 6.60 -6.57 -7.61
CA LYS A 56 5.27 -7.17 -7.86
C LYS A 56 5.05 -8.41 -6.97
N ILE A 57 6.08 -9.25 -6.80
CA ILE A 57 6.05 -10.39 -5.85
C ILE A 57 5.83 -9.90 -4.41
N ALA A 58 6.55 -8.87 -3.99
CA ALA A 58 6.38 -8.30 -2.65
C ALA A 58 4.96 -7.74 -2.44
N LEU A 59 4.38 -7.09 -3.46
CA LEU A 59 3.00 -6.60 -3.44
C LEU A 59 1.99 -7.75 -3.28
N ILE A 60 2.16 -8.84 -4.02
CA ILE A 60 1.32 -10.04 -3.89
C ILE A 60 1.39 -10.61 -2.48
N ILE A 61 2.59 -10.71 -1.90
CA ILE A 61 2.81 -11.23 -0.54
C ILE A 61 2.09 -10.36 0.50
N ILE A 62 2.20 -9.04 0.40
CA ILE A 62 1.52 -8.15 1.36
C ILE A 62 0.01 -8.19 1.22
N LEU A 63 -0.53 -8.27 0.00
CA LEU A 63 -1.98 -8.36 -0.24
C LEU A 63 -2.55 -9.72 0.21
N ALA A 64 -1.85 -10.82 -0.05
CA ALA A 64 -2.21 -12.14 0.48
C ALA A 64 -2.26 -12.13 2.02
N ARG A 65 -1.23 -11.55 2.66
CA ARG A 65 -1.20 -11.35 4.11
C ARG A 65 -2.37 -10.51 4.59
N ALA A 66 -2.64 -9.38 3.94
CA ALA A 66 -3.75 -8.49 4.29
C ALA A 66 -5.09 -9.23 4.21
N GLY A 67 -5.35 -9.95 3.11
CA GLY A 67 -6.56 -10.74 2.94
C GLY A 67 -6.74 -11.85 3.99
N LEU A 68 -5.65 -12.56 4.34
CA LEU A 68 -5.68 -13.61 5.36
C LEU A 68 -5.90 -13.07 6.78
N SER A 69 -5.55 -11.81 7.04
CA SER A 69 -5.65 -11.17 8.35
C SER A 69 -6.92 -10.33 8.50
N LEU A 70 -7.57 -9.96 7.41
CA LEU A 70 -8.75 -9.09 7.43
C LEU A 70 -9.98 -9.80 7.96
N ASN A 71 -10.49 -9.33 9.10
CA ASN A 71 -11.74 -9.81 9.67
C ASN A 71 -12.88 -8.84 9.31
N LEU A 72 -13.76 -9.26 8.38
CA LEU A 72 -14.90 -8.47 7.95
C LEU A 72 -15.94 -8.21 9.07
N GLU A 73 -15.97 -9.04 10.11
CA GLU A 73 -16.85 -8.83 11.26
C GLU A 73 -16.41 -7.63 12.08
N ASP A 74 -15.10 -7.43 12.24
CA ASP A 74 -14.56 -6.28 12.95
C ASP A 74 -14.80 -4.99 12.16
N LEU A 75 -14.71 -5.04 10.82
CA LEU A 75 -15.07 -3.92 9.95
C LEU A 75 -16.57 -3.54 10.11
N LYS A 76 -17.45 -4.52 10.19
CA LYS A 76 -18.88 -4.30 10.41
C LYS A 76 -19.20 -3.71 11.80
N LYS A 77 -18.47 -4.13 12.85
CA LYS A 77 -18.67 -3.62 14.22
C LYS A 77 -18.33 -2.12 14.33
N VAL A 78 -17.30 -1.67 13.62
CA VAL A 78 -16.90 -0.24 13.61
C VAL A 78 -17.87 0.61 12.77
N GLY A 79 -18.58 0.00 11.83
CA GLY A 79 -19.68 0.59 11.08
C GLY A 79 -19.30 1.62 10.01
N ARG A 80 -20.21 2.58 9.75
CA ARG A 80 -20.10 3.57 8.67
C ARG A 80 -18.75 4.27 8.57
N PRO A 81 -18.12 4.79 9.64
CA PRO A 81 -16.86 5.52 9.51
C PRO A 81 -15.74 4.64 8.97
N ALA A 82 -15.66 3.35 9.35
CA ALA A 82 -14.64 2.45 8.83
C ALA A 82 -14.79 2.24 7.31
N ILE A 83 -16.03 2.06 6.84
CA ILE A 83 -16.29 1.90 5.40
C ILE A 83 -15.87 3.17 4.64
N LEU A 84 -16.25 4.35 5.12
CA LEU A 84 -15.87 5.61 4.48
C LEU A 84 -14.35 5.82 4.47
N MET A 85 -13.65 5.43 5.53
CA MET A 85 -12.19 5.53 5.62
C MET A 85 -11.44 4.61 4.64
N CYS A 86 -12.12 3.62 4.04
CA CYS A 86 -11.54 2.76 3.02
C CYS A 86 -11.30 3.46 1.67
N PHE A 87 -11.99 4.57 1.38
CA PHE A 87 -11.91 5.21 0.06
C PHE A 87 -11.99 6.74 0.08
N VAL A 88 -12.75 7.38 0.98
CA VAL A 88 -12.93 8.83 0.99
C VAL A 88 -11.61 9.60 1.16
N PRO A 89 -10.72 9.25 2.11
CA PRO A 89 -9.44 9.95 2.25
C PRO A 89 -8.59 9.88 1.00
N ALA A 90 -8.57 8.72 0.31
CA ALA A 90 -7.87 8.53 -0.95
C ALA A 90 -8.47 9.39 -2.08
N CYS A 91 -9.81 9.45 -2.20
CA CYS A 91 -10.49 10.31 -3.17
C CYS A 91 -10.13 11.79 -2.96
N PHE A 92 -10.12 12.27 -1.71
CA PHE A 92 -9.72 13.65 -1.40
C PHE A 92 -8.26 13.90 -1.76
N GLU A 93 -7.39 12.93 -1.51
CA GLU A 93 -5.96 13.04 -1.83
C GLU A 93 -5.72 13.07 -3.35
N VAL A 94 -6.38 12.20 -4.11
CA VAL A 94 -6.34 12.20 -5.58
C VAL A 94 -6.88 13.53 -6.13
N LEU A 95 -7.98 14.04 -5.59
CA LEU A 95 -8.52 15.35 -5.95
C LEU A 95 -7.52 16.48 -5.68
N GLY A 96 -6.91 16.46 -4.49
CA GLY A 96 -5.86 17.43 -4.14
C GLY A 96 -4.68 17.37 -5.10
N MET A 97 -4.26 16.18 -5.50
CA MET A 97 -3.19 15.99 -6.48
C MET A 97 -3.56 16.55 -7.85
N ILE A 98 -4.77 16.26 -8.36
CA ILE A 98 -5.29 16.78 -9.63
C ILE A 98 -5.33 18.31 -9.62
N LEU A 99 -5.64 18.94 -8.50
CA LEU A 99 -5.72 20.40 -8.39
C LEU A 99 -4.34 21.07 -8.24
N LEU A 100 -3.41 20.45 -7.52
CA LEU A 100 -2.15 21.08 -7.15
C LEU A 100 -0.99 20.69 -8.07
N ALA A 101 -0.87 19.43 -8.49
CA ALA A 101 0.29 18.95 -9.25
C ALA A 101 0.44 19.62 -10.61
N PRO A 102 -0.61 19.87 -11.40
CA PRO A 102 -0.45 20.60 -12.66
C PRO A 102 0.13 22.01 -12.48
N ARG A 103 -0.22 22.69 -11.39
CA ARG A 103 0.28 24.05 -11.09
C ARG A 103 1.71 24.06 -10.53
N LEU A 104 2.08 23.06 -9.72
CA LEU A 104 3.35 23.02 -9.03
C LEU A 104 4.45 22.30 -9.83
N LEU A 105 4.07 21.29 -10.61
CA LEU A 105 4.99 20.41 -11.33
C LEU A 105 4.82 20.47 -12.86
N GLY A 106 3.81 21.18 -13.38
CA GLY A 106 3.56 21.29 -14.83
C GLY A 106 3.12 19.98 -15.50
N VAL A 107 2.57 19.02 -14.74
CA VAL A 107 2.13 17.72 -15.25
C VAL A 107 0.70 17.78 -15.79
N SER A 108 0.31 16.83 -16.64
CA SER A 108 -1.08 16.73 -17.12
C SER A 108 -2.04 16.32 -15.97
N ILE A 109 -3.34 16.52 -16.19
CA ILE A 109 -4.37 16.10 -15.22
C ILE A 109 -4.34 14.58 -15.03
N LEU A 110 -4.11 13.80 -16.08
CA LEU A 110 -4.02 12.36 -16.02
C LEU A 110 -2.79 11.90 -15.25
N ASP A 111 -1.62 12.53 -15.50
CA ASP A 111 -0.40 12.25 -14.72
C ASP A 111 -0.59 12.60 -13.26
N ALA A 112 -1.28 13.71 -12.95
CA ALA A 112 -1.62 14.09 -11.58
C ALA A 112 -2.57 13.08 -10.93
N ALA A 113 -3.54 12.53 -11.69
CA ALA A 113 -4.42 11.47 -11.18
C ALA A 113 -3.64 10.18 -10.88
N ILE A 114 -2.75 9.74 -11.78
CA ILE A 114 -1.85 8.59 -11.54
C ILE A 114 -1.00 8.84 -10.29
N MET A 115 -0.37 10.00 -10.18
CA MET A 115 0.44 10.39 -9.03
C MET A 115 -0.38 10.40 -7.74
N GLY A 116 -1.62 10.91 -7.80
CA GLY A 116 -2.55 10.93 -6.68
C GLY A 116 -2.93 9.54 -6.19
N THR A 117 -3.12 8.59 -7.09
CA THR A 117 -3.38 7.20 -6.70
C THR A 117 -2.14 6.55 -6.10
N VAL A 118 -0.95 6.80 -6.64
CA VAL A 118 0.30 6.27 -6.05
C VAL A 118 0.48 6.76 -4.62
N VAL A 119 0.23 8.04 -4.34
CA VAL A 119 0.38 8.62 -3.00
C VAL A 119 -0.84 8.35 -2.11
N GLY A 120 -2.00 8.03 -2.69
CA GLY A 120 -3.31 7.99 -2.05
C GLY A 120 -3.53 6.99 -0.92
N ALA A 121 -2.69 5.97 -0.75
CA ALA A 121 -2.82 4.97 0.31
C ALA A 121 -2.12 5.38 1.61
N VAL A 122 -2.67 4.94 2.75
CA VAL A 122 -1.99 4.99 4.04
C VAL A 122 -1.17 3.72 4.25
N SER A 123 -0.05 3.79 4.96
CA SER A 123 0.82 2.63 5.12
C SER A 123 0.48 1.74 6.32
N PRO A 124 -0.02 0.52 6.11
CA PRO A 124 -0.18 -0.46 7.19
C PRO A 124 1.13 -0.79 7.90
N ALA A 125 2.27 -0.78 7.20
CA ALA A 125 3.57 -1.08 7.79
C ALA A 125 3.97 -0.12 8.92
N VAL A 126 3.53 1.13 8.86
CA VAL A 126 3.76 2.14 9.90
C VAL A 126 2.64 2.10 10.95
N ILE A 127 1.39 1.94 10.52
CA ILE A 127 0.21 2.09 11.39
C ILE A 127 -0.03 0.85 12.25
N VAL A 128 0.06 -0.36 11.69
CA VAL A 128 -0.31 -1.59 12.41
C VAL A 128 0.45 -1.75 13.72
N PRO A 129 1.79 -1.63 13.78
CA PRO A 129 2.51 -1.75 15.04
C PRO A 129 2.08 -0.69 16.08
N LYS A 130 1.78 0.54 15.62
CA LYS A 130 1.35 1.63 16.50
C LYS A 130 -0.05 1.36 17.07
N MET A 131 -1.00 0.95 16.23
CA MET A 131 -2.36 0.66 16.69
C MET A 131 -2.42 -0.55 17.62
N LEU A 132 -1.62 -1.59 17.37
CA LEU A 132 -1.51 -2.73 18.27
C LEU A 132 -0.99 -2.31 19.64
N LYS A 133 0.06 -1.48 19.68
CA LYS A 133 0.58 -0.89 20.94
C LYS A 133 -0.51 -0.12 21.68
N LEU A 134 -1.30 0.72 21.00
CA LEU A 134 -2.40 1.46 21.63
C LEU A 134 -3.48 0.54 22.19
N MET A 135 -3.74 -0.59 21.50
CA MET A 135 -4.69 -1.60 22.00
C MET A 135 -4.16 -2.31 23.24
N GLU A 136 -2.87 -2.63 23.29
CA GLU A 136 -2.21 -3.22 24.47
C GLU A 136 -2.20 -2.25 25.66
N GLU A 137 -1.98 -0.96 25.40
CA GLU A 137 -1.97 0.11 26.42
C GLU A 137 -3.38 0.66 26.74
N ASN A 138 -4.45 0.15 26.10
CA ASN A 138 -5.86 0.54 26.25
C ASN A 138 -6.21 2.00 25.85
N TYR A 139 -5.39 2.68 25.05
CA TYR A 139 -5.71 4.01 24.56
C TYR A 139 -6.68 3.99 23.37
N GLY A 140 -7.79 4.75 23.50
CA GLY A 140 -8.81 4.89 22.46
C GLY A 140 -9.63 3.63 22.16
N THR A 141 -9.44 2.56 22.93
CA THR A 141 -10.10 1.26 22.74
C THR A 141 -11.59 1.32 23.07
N GLY A 142 -11.99 2.12 24.06
CA GLY A 142 -13.40 2.27 24.46
C GLY A 142 -14.30 2.80 23.34
N LYS A 143 -13.75 3.51 22.36
CA LYS A 143 -14.46 3.98 21.16
C LYS A 143 -14.02 3.28 19.87
N GLY A 144 -13.21 2.23 19.98
CA GLY A 144 -12.73 1.45 18.84
C GLY A 144 -11.85 2.21 17.85
N ILE A 145 -11.11 3.26 18.29
CA ILE A 145 -10.30 4.10 17.41
C ILE A 145 -9.17 3.31 16.75
N PRO A 146 -8.35 2.50 17.45
CA PRO A 146 -7.33 1.70 16.80
C PRO A 146 -7.93 0.72 15.79
N GLN A 147 -9.06 0.09 16.11
CA GLN A 147 -9.76 -0.84 15.24
C GLN A 147 -10.29 -0.13 13.99
N LEU A 148 -10.85 1.08 14.14
CA LEU A 148 -11.32 1.91 13.04
C LEU A 148 -10.18 2.22 12.06
N ILE A 149 -9.03 2.65 12.57
CA ILE A 149 -7.86 3.00 11.76
C ILE A 149 -7.33 1.74 11.03
N LEU A 150 -7.19 0.61 11.73
CA LEU A 150 -6.73 -0.64 11.14
C LEU A 150 -7.67 -1.15 10.04
N ALA A 151 -8.98 -1.10 10.30
CA ALA A 151 -9.98 -1.55 9.35
C ALA A 151 -9.98 -0.70 8.07
N GLY A 152 -9.97 0.62 8.18
CA GLY A 152 -9.89 1.53 7.04
C GLY A 152 -8.59 1.37 6.25
N ALA A 153 -7.44 1.34 6.94
CA ALA A 153 -6.14 1.21 6.31
C ALA A 153 -5.94 -0.11 5.54
N SER A 154 -6.61 -1.19 5.95
CA SER A 154 -6.49 -2.50 5.29
C SER A 154 -7.16 -2.55 3.91
N VAL A 155 -8.16 -1.72 3.66
CA VAL A 155 -8.93 -1.70 2.41
C VAL A 155 -8.53 -0.51 1.52
N ASP A 156 -8.03 0.57 2.11
CA ASP A 156 -7.54 1.77 1.43
C ASP A 156 -6.50 1.44 0.34
N ASP A 157 -5.56 0.54 0.65
CA ASP A 157 -4.53 0.07 -0.29
C ASP A 157 -5.14 -0.50 -1.57
N VAL A 158 -6.18 -1.32 -1.43
CA VAL A 158 -6.83 -2.00 -2.56
C VAL A 158 -7.58 -1.02 -3.45
N PHE A 159 -8.33 -0.11 -2.84
CA PHE A 159 -9.05 0.92 -3.56
C PHE A 159 -8.12 1.79 -4.41
N VAL A 160 -6.98 2.18 -3.83
CA VAL A 160 -5.97 3.00 -4.50
C VAL A 160 -5.32 2.26 -5.66
N ILE A 161 -4.99 0.97 -5.48
CA ILE A 161 -4.38 0.15 -6.55
C ILE A 161 -5.34 0.00 -7.72
N VAL A 162 -6.63 -0.15 -7.48
CA VAL A 162 -7.64 -0.22 -8.55
C VAL A 162 -7.71 1.08 -9.33
N LEU A 163 -7.78 2.22 -8.64
CA LEU A 163 -7.76 3.52 -9.31
C LEU A 163 -6.46 3.73 -10.10
N PHE A 164 -5.33 3.29 -9.54
CA PHE A 164 -4.04 3.35 -10.21
C PHE A 164 -4.04 2.55 -11.53
N THR A 165 -4.50 1.30 -11.50
CA THR A 165 -4.60 0.44 -12.70
C THR A 165 -5.49 1.10 -13.75
N ALA A 166 -6.61 1.69 -13.34
CA ALA A 166 -7.51 2.39 -14.24
C ALA A 166 -6.87 3.60 -14.91
N PHE A 167 -6.21 4.47 -14.16
CA PHE A 167 -5.59 5.68 -14.72
C PHE A 167 -4.34 5.37 -15.54
N THR A 168 -3.57 4.34 -15.19
CA THR A 168 -2.42 3.90 -15.99
C THR A 168 -2.87 3.26 -17.31
N GLY A 169 -3.96 2.48 -17.31
CA GLY A 169 -4.59 1.98 -18.54
C GLY A 169 -5.01 3.13 -19.49
N LEU A 170 -5.65 4.17 -18.94
CA LEU A 170 -5.99 5.36 -19.73
C LEU A 170 -4.75 6.08 -20.31
N ALA A 171 -3.63 6.08 -19.60
CA ALA A 171 -2.40 6.72 -20.06
C ALA A 171 -1.69 5.94 -21.19
N GLN A 172 -1.93 4.64 -21.31
CA GLN A 172 -1.36 3.79 -22.36
C GLN A 172 -2.05 3.93 -23.73
N GLY A 173 -3.07 4.78 -23.84
CA GLY A 173 -3.71 5.09 -25.12
C GLY A 173 -5.07 4.41 -25.30
N ASP A 174 -5.61 3.77 -24.29
CA ASP A 174 -7.03 3.41 -24.26
C ASP A 174 -7.84 4.71 -24.38
N ALA A 175 -8.52 4.89 -25.50
CA ALA A 175 -9.37 6.06 -25.70
C ALA A 175 -10.25 6.28 -24.47
N VAL A 176 -10.24 7.49 -23.90
CA VAL A 176 -11.10 7.87 -22.77
C VAL A 176 -12.56 7.69 -23.20
N SER A 177 -13.05 6.49 -23.05
CA SER A 177 -14.40 6.08 -23.37
C SER A 177 -15.19 5.94 -22.07
N VAL A 178 -16.47 6.24 -22.12
CA VAL A 178 -17.39 5.93 -21.02
C VAL A 178 -17.26 4.44 -20.62
N LYS A 179 -16.93 3.58 -21.58
CA LYS A 179 -16.65 2.15 -21.39
C LYS A 179 -15.48 1.93 -20.42
N SER A 180 -14.40 2.72 -20.48
CA SER A 180 -13.25 2.59 -19.58
C SER A 180 -13.64 2.90 -18.12
N PHE A 181 -14.49 3.90 -17.89
CA PHE A 181 -15.00 4.18 -16.53
C PHE A 181 -15.94 3.09 -16.00
N VAL A 182 -16.74 2.47 -16.87
CA VAL A 182 -17.61 1.34 -16.49
C VAL A 182 -16.77 0.08 -16.21
N ASN A 183 -15.65 -0.10 -16.91
CA ASN A 183 -14.77 -1.25 -16.70
C ASN A 183 -14.13 -1.27 -15.29
N ILE A 184 -13.95 -0.12 -14.64
CA ILE A 184 -13.38 -0.05 -13.27
C ILE A 184 -14.25 -0.83 -12.26
N PRO A 185 -15.52 -0.47 -12.02
CA PRO A 185 -16.36 -1.24 -11.10
C PRO A 185 -16.57 -2.68 -11.54
N VAL A 186 -16.59 -2.95 -12.86
CA VAL A 186 -16.70 -4.31 -13.40
C VAL A 186 -15.47 -5.13 -13.06
N SER A 187 -14.26 -4.60 -13.25
CA SER A 187 -13.01 -5.30 -12.92
C SER A 187 -12.89 -5.59 -11.42
N ILE A 188 -13.34 -4.65 -10.58
CA ILE A 188 -13.41 -4.86 -9.12
C ILE A 188 -14.37 -6.00 -8.79
N ALA A 189 -15.58 -5.95 -9.32
CA ALA A 189 -16.61 -6.95 -9.07
C ALA A 189 -16.14 -8.35 -9.53
N LEU A 190 -15.57 -8.45 -10.74
CA LEU A 190 -15.01 -9.70 -11.26
C LEU A 190 -13.84 -10.19 -10.40
N GLY A 191 -12.92 -9.32 -10.02
CA GLY A 191 -11.81 -9.66 -9.10
C GLY A 191 -12.32 -10.24 -7.78
N ILE A 192 -13.34 -9.62 -7.18
CA ILE A 192 -13.96 -10.14 -5.95
C ILE A 192 -14.61 -11.51 -6.19
N VAL A 193 -15.43 -11.65 -7.22
CA VAL A 193 -16.16 -12.90 -7.51
C VAL A 193 -15.20 -14.06 -7.80
N VAL A 194 -14.21 -13.84 -8.67
CA VAL A 194 -13.18 -14.85 -8.99
C VAL A 194 -12.36 -15.18 -7.76
N GLY A 195 -11.89 -14.17 -7.01
CA GLY A 195 -11.13 -14.39 -5.78
C GLY A 195 -11.92 -15.15 -4.71
N MET A 196 -13.20 -14.84 -4.53
CA MET A 196 -14.08 -15.58 -3.62
C MET A 196 -14.27 -17.04 -4.06
N THR A 197 -14.46 -17.28 -5.35
CA THR A 197 -14.63 -18.62 -5.92
C THR A 197 -13.37 -19.45 -5.73
N VAL A 198 -12.22 -18.91 -6.11
CA VAL A 198 -10.90 -19.57 -5.95
C VAL A 198 -10.61 -19.80 -4.46
N GLY A 199 -10.87 -18.82 -3.59
CA GLY A 199 -10.69 -18.94 -2.15
C GLY A 199 -11.58 -20.02 -1.53
N TYR A 200 -12.82 -20.16 -2.01
CA TYR A 200 -13.74 -21.22 -1.59
C TYR A 200 -13.21 -22.60 -2.04
N LEU A 201 -12.78 -22.73 -3.29
CA LEU A 201 -12.19 -23.97 -3.81
C LEU A 201 -10.95 -24.36 -3.01
N MET A 202 -10.07 -23.41 -2.73
CA MET A 202 -8.89 -23.63 -1.88
C MET A 202 -9.26 -24.04 -0.44
N ALA A 203 -10.28 -23.42 0.15
CA ALA A 203 -10.76 -23.79 1.49
C ALA A 203 -11.25 -25.25 1.51
N LYS A 204 -12.01 -25.66 0.50
CA LYS A 204 -12.52 -27.02 0.34
C LYS A 204 -11.38 -28.03 0.05
N PHE A 205 -10.39 -27.63 -0.76
CA PHE A 205 -9.21 -28.43 -1.03
C PHE A 205 -8.40 -28.69 0.25
N PHE A 206 -8.13 -27.64 1.04
CA PHE A 206 -7.40 -27.76 2.32
C PHE A 206 -8.20 -28.48 3.42
N GLU A 207 -9.51 -28.67 3.22
CA GLU A 207 -10.34 -29.50 4.07
C GLU A 207 -10.12 -30.99 3.81
N LYS A 208 -10.13 -31.34 2.53
CA LYS A 208 -10.01 -32.74 2.09
C LYS A 208 -8.58 -33.27 2.18
N ILE A 209 -7.60 -32.43 1.87
CA ILE A 209 -6.20 -32.83 1.76
C ILE A 209 -5.38 -32.20 2.89
N HIS A 210 -4.87 -33.06 3.78
CA HIS A 210 -4.03 -32.66 4.90
C HIS A 210 -2.58 -32.52 4.49
N ILE A 211 -2.19 -31.32 4.05
CA ILE A 211 -0.81 -30.96 3.69
C ILE A 211 -0.23 -29.96 4.69
N ARG A 212 1.10 -29.88 4.71
CA ARG A 212 1.84 -28.94 5.57
C ARG A 212 1.47 -27.47 5.24
N ASP A 213 1.48 -26.60 6.25
CA ASP A 213 1.15 -25.19 6.04
C ASP A 213 2.11 -24.49 5.06
N THR A 214 3.38 -24.93 4.99
CA THR A 214 4.32 -24.40 3.98
C THR A 214 3.86 -24.71 2.56
N SER A 215 3.38 -25.95 2.30
CA SER A 215 2.82 -26.31 0.98
C SER A 215 1.55 -25.51 0.66
N LYS A 216 0.71 -25.22 1.66
CA LYS A 216 -0.47 -24.35 1.49
C LYS A 216 -0.09 -22.93 1.08
N VAL A 217 0.99 -22.38 1.69
CA VAL A 217 1.53 -21.06 1.31
C VAL A 217 2.01 -21.09 -0.15
N MET A 218 2.74 -22.13 -0.56
CA MET A 218 3.20 -22.25 -1.95
C MET A 218 2.03 -22.33 -2.93
N ILE A 219 1.00 -23.12 -2.63
CA ILE A 219 -0.22 -23.20 -3.45
C ILE A 219 -0.90 -21.82 -3.52
N PHE A 220 -1.01 -21.11 -2.41
CA PHE A 220 -1.60 -19.77 -2.40
C PHE A 220 -0.80 -18.82 -3.29
N LEU A 221 0.52 -18.82 -3.20
CA LEU A 221 1.38 -17.98 -4.05
C LEU A 221 1.27 -18.36 -5.54
N CYS A 222 1.29 -19.65 -5.88
CA CYS A 222 1.12 -20.11 -7.26
C CYS A 222 -0.23 -19.65 -7.83
N VAL A 223 -1.31 -19.80 -7.07
CA VAL A 223 -2.64 -19.31 -7.46
C VAL A 223 -2.64 -17.81 -7.65
N SER A 224 -1.98 -17.06 -6.75
CA SER A 224 -1.87 -15.61 -6.87
C SER A 224 -1.12 -15.19 -8.13
N PHE A 225 -0.02 -15.86 -8.46
CA PHE A 225 0.73 -15.59 -9.70
C PHE A 225 -0.09 -15.91 -10.95
N ILE A 226 -0.84 -17.01 -10.94
CA ILE A 226 -1.75 -17.37 -12.04
C ILE A 226 -2.82 -16.27 -12.21
N LEU A 227 -3.44 -15.81 -11.14
CA LEU A 227 -4.44 -14.73 -11.20
C LEU A 227 -3.86 -13.45 -11.80
N VAL A 228 -2.63 -13.08 -11.41
CA VAL A 228 -1.96 -11.90 -11.95
C VAL A 228 -1.61 -12.06 -13.42
N THR A 229 -1.11 -13.23 -13.83
CA THR A 229 -0.83 -13.52 -15.25
C THR A 229 -2.11 -13.52 -16.10
N LEU A 230 -3.22 -14.02 -15.54
CA LEU A 230 -4.52 -14.00 -16.22
C LEU A 230 -5.02 -12.56 -16.46
N GLU A 231 -4.77 -11.62 -15.53
CA GLU A 231 -5.08 -10.20 -15.76
C GLU A 231 -4.34 -9.67 -16.98
N ASP A 232 -3.03 -9.92 -17.06
CA ASP A 232 -2.18 -9.47 -18.17
C ASP A 232 -2.63 -10.09 -19.53
N GLN A 233 -3.07 -11.36 -19.52
CA GLN A 233 -3.51 -12.07 -20.75
C GLN A 233 -4.95 -11.74 -21.18
N LEU A 234 -5.83 -11.38 -20.24
CA LEU A 234 -7.24 -11.09 -20.49
C LEU A 234 -7.54 -9.58 -20.60
N ALA A 235 -6.53 -8.73 -20.49
CA ALA A 235 -6.68 -7.28 -20.42
C ALA A 235 -7.57 -6.72 -21.54
N ASP A 236 -7.43 -7.23 -22.77
CA ASP A 236 -8.17 -6.77 -23.95
C ASP A 236 -9.60 -7.32 -24.05
N VAL A 237 -9.93 -8.37 -23.29
CA VAL A 237 -11.19 -9.11 -23.41
C VAL A 237 -12.11 -8.89 -22.23
N ILE A 238 -11.57 -9.01 -21.02
CA ILE A 238 -12.34 -8.96 -19.77
C ILE A 238 -11.56 -8.11 -18.75
N PRO A 239 -12.13 -7.00 -18.27
CA PRO A 239 -11.51 -6.23 -17.22
C PRO A 239 -11.51 -7.05 -15.92
N PHE A 240 -10.32 -7.38 -15.41
CA PHE A 240 -10.15 -8.23 -14.24
C PHE A 240 -9.09 -7.64 -13.31
N ALA A 241 -9.42 -7.40 -12.05
CA ALA A 241 -8.49 -6.89 -11.04
C ALA A 241 -7.89 -8.04 -10.21
N SER A 242 -6.75 -8.57 -10.63
CA SER A 242 -6.09 -9.73 -10.02
C SER A 242 -5.66 -9.49 -8.57
N LEU A 243 -5.15 -8.31 -8.26
CA LEU A 243 -4.70 -7.98 -6.91
C LEU A 243 -5.85 -7.98 -5.90
N ILE A 244 -7.04 -7.53 -6.34
CA ILE A 244 -8.28 -7.68 -5.56
C ILE A 244 -8.65 -9.15 -5.41
N ALA A 245 -8.52 -9.94 -6.48
CA ALA A 245 -8.81 -11.36 -6.42
C ALA A 245 -7.88 -12.07 -5.42
N VAL A 246 -6.58 -11.78 -5.42
CA VAL A 246 -5.61 -12.32 -4.44
C VAL A 246 -6.05 -12.01 -3.00
N MET A 247 -6.45 -10.76 -2.73
CA MET A 247 -6.94 -10.38 -1.41
C MET A 247 -8.25 -11.09 -1.07
N ALA A 248 -9.19 -11.20 -2.03
CA ALA A 248 -10.48 -11.88 -1.84
C ALA A 248 -10.31 -13.39 -1.59
N VAL A 249 -9.30 -14.05 -2.18
CA VAL A 249 -8.90 -15.42 -1.84
C VAL A 249 -8.56 -15.52 -0.36
N GLY A 250 -7.71 -14.62 0.14
CA GLY A 250 -7.30 -14.57 1.55
C GLY A 250 -8.48 -14.36 2.49
N ILE A 251 -9.34 -13.37 2.21
CA ILE A 251 -10.54 -13.07 3.00
C ILE A 251 -11.51 -14.26 3.03
N THR A 252 -11.71 -14.93 1.89
CA THR A 252 -12.60 -16.08 1.80
C THR A 252 -12.06 -17.26 2.58
N LEU A 253 -10.75 -17.51 2.52
CA LEU A 253 -10.10 -18.54 3.31
C LEU A 253 -10.20 -18.21 4.81
N GLN A 254 -10.00 -16.96 5.20
CA GLN A 254 -10.15 -16.50 6.59
C GLN A 254 -11.60 -16.75 7.10
N LYS A 255 -12.62 -16.42 6.29
CA LYS A 255 -14.02 -16.61 6.65
C LYS A 255 -14.40 -18.09 6.76
N LYS A 256 -13.90 -18.95 5.87
CA LYS A 256 -14.27 -20.38 5.81
C LYS A 256 -13.42 -21.27 6.72
N ARG A 257 -12.12 -20.94 6.88
CA ARG A 257 -11.14 -21.77 7.59
C ARG A 257 -10.20 -20.89 8.44
N LYS A 258 -10.77 -20.15 9.40
CA LYS A 258 -10.08 -19.17 10.25
C LYS A 258 -8.74 -19.69 10.79
N ARG A 259 -8.72 -20.89 11.41
CA ARG A 259 -7.48 -21.48 11.97
C ARG A 259 -6.39 -21.72 10.92
N VAL A 260 -6.78 -22.08 9.68
CA VAL A 260 -5.82 -22.26 8.57
C VAL A 260 -5.29 -20.90 8.14
N ALA A 261 -6.17 -19.92 7.94
CA ALA A 261 -5.79 -18.57 7.54
C ALA A 261 -4.84 -17.92 8.56
N GLU A 262 -5.09 -18.06 9.85
CA GLU A 262 -4.20 -17.55 10.93
C GLU A 262 -2.78 -18.17 10.83
N ARG A 263 -2.68 -19.50 10.67
CA ARG A 263 -1.37 -20.16 10.50
C ARG A 263 -0.65 -19.74 9.23
N LEU A 264 -1.38 -19.56 8.12
CA LEU A 264 -0.82 -19.06 6.86
C LEU A 264 -0.37 -17.61 6.99
N SER A 265 -1.15 -16.75 7.65
CA SER A 265 -0.79 -15.36 7.92
C SER A 265 0.55 -15.25 8.66
N VAL A 266 0.81 -16.11 9.66
CA VAL A 266 2.11 -16.17 10.35
C VAL A 266 3.26 -16.51 9.39
N LYS A 267 3.03 -17.43 8.43
CA LYS A 267 4.04 -17.77 7.42
C LYS A 267 4.27 -16.62 6.42
N PHE A 268 3.19 -15.99 5.96
CA PHE A 268 3.29 -14.80 5.10
C PHE A 268 4.00 -13.64 5.80
N ASN A 269 3.85 -13.47 7.13
CA ASN A 269 4.61 -12.49 7.90
C ASN A 269 6.13 -12.75 7.83
N LYS A 270 6.56 -14.02 7.82
CA LYS A 270 7.99 -14.36 7.67
C LYS A 270 8.51 -14.08 6.25
N LEU A 271 7.70 -14.38 5.23
CA LEU A 271 8.03 -14.03 3.84
C LEU A 271 8.09 -12.52 3.64
N TRP A 272 7.20 -11.78 4.30
CA TRP A 272 7.16 -10.33 4.23
C TRP A 272 8.45 -9.67 4.67
N VAL A 273 9.14 -10.21 5.68
CA VAL A 273 10.42 -9.63 6.17
C VAL A 273 11.45 -9.48 5.05
N VAL A 274 11.63 -10.52 4.23
CA VAL A 274 12.55 -10.49 3.08
C VAL A 274 12.00 -9.60 1.97
N SER A 275 10.71 -9.74 1.70
CA SER A 275 10.01 -8.98 0.64
C SER A 275 10.01 -7.49 0.92
N GLU A 276 9.86 -7.06 2.18
CA GLU A 276 9.92 -5.67 2.61
C GLU A 276 11.29 -5.06 2.33
N ILE A 277 12.36 -5.76 2.69
CA ILE A 277 13.73 -5.28 2.43
C ILE A 277 13.96 -5.14 0.91
N MET A 278 13.62 -6.18 0.15
CA MET A 278 13.74 -6.16 -1.31
C MET A 278 12.94 -5.01 -1.93
N LEU A 279 11.69 -4.83 -1.49
CA LEU A 279 10.81 -3.78 -1.99
C LEU A 279 11.41 -2.38 -1.78
N PHE A 280 11.75 -2.03 -0.53
CA PHE A 280 12.20 -0.67 -0.22
C PHE A 280 13.61 -0.38 -0.75
N VAL A 281 14.53 -1.34 -0.72
CA VAL A 281 15.88 -1.14 -1.27
C VAL A 281 15.83 -1.01 -2.79
N LEU A 282 15.05 -1.85 -3.50
CA LEU A 282 14.95 -1.76 -4.96
C LEU A 282 14.23 -0.49 -5.42
N VAL A 283 13.22 -0.02 -4.67
CA VAL A 283 12.59 1.28 -4.96
C VAL A 283 13.59 2.41 -4.76
N GLY A 284 14.33 2.41 -3.64
CA GLY A 284 15.39 3.38 -3.42
C GLY A 284 16.43 3.41 -4.55
N ALA A 285 16.83 2.23 -5.04
CA ALA A 285 17.82 2.10 -6.11
C ALA A 285 17.35 2.67 -7.46
N THR A 286 16.04 2.72 -7.71
CA THR A 286 15.49 3.30 -8.95
C THR A 286 15.34 4.83 -8.91
N VAL A 287 15.60 5.47 -7.77
CA VAL A 287 15.45 6.92 -7.61
C VAL A 287 16.61 7.67 -8.26
N ASN A 288 16.30 8.53 -9.23
CA ASN A 288 17.26 9.46 -9.78
C ASN A 288 17.42 10.66 -8.84
N ILE A 289 18.54 10.70 -8.09
CA ILE A 289 18.83 11.73 -7.09
C ILE A 289 18.84 13.14 -7.70
N LYS A 290 19.42 13.32 -8.89
CA LYS A 290 19.48 14.62 -9.55
C LYS A 290 18.10 15.15 -9.88
N TYR A 291 17.22 14.26 -10.37
CA TYR A 291 15.85 14.59 -10.67
C TYR A 291 15.03 14.88 -9.41
N ALA A 292 15.25 14.08 -8.35
CA ALA A 292 14.61 14.30 -7.06
C ALA A 292 14.98 15.65 -6.44
N LEU A 293 16.25 16.07 -6.57
CA LEU A 293 16.70 17.39 -6.09
C LEU A 293 16.13 18.54 -6.92
N SER A 294 15.97 18.38 -8.22
CA SER A 294 15.39 19.42 -9.09
C SER A 294 13.89 19.63 -8.83
N ALA A 295 13.14 18.56 -8.56
CA ALA A 295 11.73 18.62 -8.18
C ALA A 295 11.50 18.95 -6.69
N GLY A 296 12.56 18.96 -5.89
CA GLY A 296 12.55 18.83 -4.43
C GLY A 296 11.59 19.75 -3.69
N PHE A 297 11.69 21.07 -3.82
CA PHE A 297 10.85 21.99 -3.06
C PHE A 297 9.38 21.93 -3.50
N ALA A 298 9.12 21.89 -4.81
CA ALA A 298 7.76 21.79 -5.34
C ALA A 298 7.09 20.47 -4.94
N ALA A 299 7.83 19.36 -4.95
CA ALA A 299 7.33 18.06 -4.49
C ALA A 299 6.99 18.08 -2.98
N VAL A 300 7.84 18.71 -2.17
CA VAL A 300 7.56 18.85 -0.71
C VAL A 300 6.29 19.67 -0.47
N VAL A 301 6.16 20.82 -1.12
CA VAL A 301 4.96 21.67 -1.00
C VAL A 301 3.72 20.91 -1.47
N LEU A 302 3.83 20.19 -2.60
CA LEU A 302 2.74 19.36 -3.11
C LEU A 302 2.31 18.30 -2.09
N ILE A 303 3.25 17.56 -1.48
CA ILE A 303 2.95 16.50 -0.51
C ILE A 303 2.21 17.06 0.71
N PHE A 304 2.66 18.18 1.28
CA PHE A 304 1.94 18.80 2.40
C PHE A 304 0.56 19.34 1.99
N GLY A 305 0.44 19.91 0.80
CA GLY A 305 -0.85 20.36 0.26
C GLY A 305 -1.85 19.21 0.11
N VAL A 306 -1.40 18.12 -0.53
CA VAL A 306 -2.23 16.92 -0.76
C VAL A 306 -2.57 16.21 0.54
N LEU A 307 -1.64 16.20 1.51
CA LEU A 307 -1.88 15.67 2.85
C LEU A 307 -3.00 16.43 3.58
N ALA A 308 -3.10 17.75 3.40
CA ALA A 308 -4.22 18.52 3.95
C ALA A 308 -5.57 18.08 3.37
N PHE A 309 -5.64 17.78 2.07
CA PHE A 309 -6.84 17.19 1.45
C PHE A 309 -7.17 15.83 2.06
N ARG A 310 -6.17 14.95 2.25
CA ARG A 310 -6.38 13.66 2.92
C ARG A 310 -6.93 13.83 4.32
N MET A 311 -6.35 14.73 5.12
CA MET A 311 -6.81 15.02 6.48
C MET A 311 -8.26 15.52 6.48
N ALA A 312 -8.64 16.36 5.51
CA ALA A 312 -10.03 16.78 5.31
C ALA A 312 -10.92 15.57 5.02
N GLY A 313 -10.50 14.65 4.11
CA GLY A 313 -11.23 13.41 3.81
C GLY A 313 -11.47 12.56 5.06
N VAL A 314 -10.44 12.34 5.88
CA VAL A 314 -10.57 11.63 7.17
C VAL A 314 -11.56 12.35 8.08
N PHE A 315 -11.44 13.66 8.20
CA PHE A 315 -12.37 14.46 9.01
C PHE A 315 -13.82 14.28 8.57
N PHE A 316 -14.10 14.29 7.26
CA PHE A 316 -15.45 14.04 6.73
C PHE A 316 -15.97 12.63 7.06
N CYS A 317 -15.13 11.61 7.03
CA CYS A 317 -15.50 10.25 7.44
C CYS A 317 -15.96 10.18 8.90
N LEU A 318 -15.35 11.00 9.76
CA LEU A 318 -15.59 11.03 11.20
C LEU A 318 -16.73 11.97 11.62
N LEU A 319 -17.37 12.67 10.67
CA LEU A 319 -18.57 13.46 10.98
C LEU A 319 -19.71 12.54 11.43
N LYS A 320 -20.50 13.04 12.38
CA LYS A 320 -21.62 12.31 13.00
C LYS A 320 -21.21 11.02 13.70
N THR A 321 -19.95 10.93 14.17
CA THR A 321 -19.47 9.88 15.08
C THR A 321 -19.42 10.43 16.50
N GLY A 322 -19.44 9.55 17.50
CA GLY A 322 -19.27 9.91 18.92
C GLY A 322 -17.86 10.37 19.31
N LEU A 323 -16.96 10.56 18.33
CA LEU A 323 -15.58 10.99 18.57
C LEU A 323 -15.52 12.51 18.84
N ASN A 324 -14.77 12.87 19.87
CA ASN A 324 -14.50 14.28 20.19
C ASN A 324 -13.45 14.90 19.23
N ARG A 325 -13.21 16.21 19.32
CA ARG A 325 -12.26 16.91 18.44
C ARG A 325 -10.83 16.34 18.53
N LYS A 326 -10.37 16.02 19.74
CA LYS A 326 -9.03 15.46 19.96
C LYS A 326 -8.88 14.09 19.30
N GLU A 327 -9.86 13.21 19.49
CA GLU A 327 -9.88 11.88 18.90
C GLU A 327 -9.92 11.91 17.36
N ARG A 328 -10.70 12.83 16.77
CA ARG A 328 -10.71 13.06 15.31
C ARG A 328 -9.36 13.54 14.80
N THR A 329 -8.72 14.47 15.52
CA THR A 329 -7.36 14.93 15.17
C THR A 329 -6.36 13.79 15.21
N PHE A 330 -6.46 12.90 16.21
CA PHE A 330 -5.62 11.70 16.24
C PHE A 330 -5.84 10.80 15.03
N CYS A 331 -7.07 10.52 14.63
CA CYS A 331 -7.38 9.74 13.43
C CYS A 331 -6.78 10.38 12.16
N MET A 332 -6.85 11.71 12.03
CA MET A 332 -6.24 12.44 10.92
C MET A 332 -4.72 12.25 10.90
N ILE A 333 -4.06 12.38 12.04
CA ILE A 333 -2.61 12.15 12.18
C ILE A 333 -2.25 10.69 11.83
N ALA A 334 -3.02 9.73 12.31
CA ALA A 334 -2.77 8.32 12.06
C ALA A 334 -2.90 7.92 10.59
N TYR A 335 -3.63 8.69 9.77
CA TYR A 335 -3.80 8.46 8.33
C TYR A 335 -2.78 9.19 7.45
N MET A 336 -1.75 9.81 8.04
CA MET A 336 -0.69 10.53 7.31
C MET A 336 0.40 9.62 6.70
N PRO A 337 0.89 8.54 7.38
CA PRO A 337 2.07 7.81 6.93
C PRO A 337 1.89 7.13 5.58
N LYS A 338 2.84 7.30 4.68
CA LYS A 338 2.94 6.67 3.36
C LYS A 338 4.17 5.76 3.33
N ALA A 339 4.05 4.56 2.78
CA ALA A 339 5.22 3.71 2.58
C ALA A 339 5.00 2.56 1.57
N THR A 340 4.22 1.53 1.93
CA THR A 340 4.19 0.24 1.23
C THR A 340 3.63 0.30 -0.17
N VAL A 341 2.47 0.92 -0.35
CA VAL A 341 1.84 1.04 -1.68
C VAL A 341 2.66 1.98 -2.57
N GLN A 342 3.12 3.11 -2.04
CA GLN A 342 3.97 4.05 -2.76
C GLN A 342 5.24 3.38 -3.29
N ALA A 343 5.88 2.53 -2.46
CA ALA A 343 7.03 1.76 -2.87
C ALA A 343 6.67 0.68 -3.92
N ALA A 344 5.54 0.02 -3.76
CA ALA A 344 5.13 -1.07 -4.64
C ALA A 344 4.77 -0.59 -6.05
N ILE A 345 3.94 0.46 -6.16
CA ILE A 345 3.40 0.91 -7.44
C ILE A 345 4.05 2.19 -8.00
N GLY A 346 4.79 2.96 -7.18
CA GLY A 346 5.37 4.23 -7.60
C GLY A 346 6.37 4.15 -8.75
N GLY A 347 7.03 3.01 -8.95
CA GLY A 347 7.94 2.78 -10.08
C GLY A 347 7.28 2.12 -11.30
N ILE A 348 6.02 1.74 -11.21
CA ILE A 348 5.31 1.07 -12.33
C ILE A 348 5.17 2.00 -13.55
N PRO A 349 4.74 3.28 -13.41
CA PRO A 349 4.64 4.18 -14.56
C PRO A 349 5.97 4.36 -15.30
N LEU A 350 7.10 4.35 -14.57
CA LEU A 350 8.43 4.39 -15.17
C LEU A 350 8.73 3.09 -15.94
N ALA A 351 8.42 1.95 -15.37
CA ALA A 351 8.59 0.63 -16.01
C ALA A 351 7.70 0.46 -17.25
N MET A 352 6.52 1.09 -17.27
CA MET A 352 5.60 1.13 -18.42
C MET A 352 6.06 2.14 -19.51
N GLY A 353 7.12 2.89 -19.29
CA GLY A 353 7.61 3.91 -20.23
C GLY A 353 6.76 5.18 -20.31
N LEU A 354 5.89 5.43 -19.33
CA LEU A 354 5.08 6.64 -19.29
C LEU A 354 5.96 7.88 -19.05
N SER A 355 5.66 8.98 -19.73
CA SER A 355 6.39 10.26 -19.64
C SER A 355 6.45 10.79 -18.19
N CYS A 356 5.40 10.55 -17.40
CA CYS A 356 5.32 10.93 -15.99
C CYS A 356 6.10 9.99 -15.06
N GLY A 357 6.68 8.89 -15.53
CA GLY A 357 7.24 7.84 -14.68
C GLY A 357 8.27 8.33 -13.67
N ASN A 358 9.21 9.18 -14.09
CA ASN A 358 10.24 9.75 -13.21
C ASN A 358 9.66 10.65 -12.11
N ILE A 359 8.69 11.53 -12.46
CA ILE A 359 8.09 12.44 -11.48
C ILE A 359 7.20 11.70 -10.50
N VAL A 360 6.44 10.70 -10.95
CA VAL A 360 5.60 9.86 -10.10
C VAL A 360 6.45 9.10 -9.09
N LEU A 361 7.54 8.45 -9.54
CA LEU A 361 8.46 7.74 -8.67
C LEU A 361 9.11 8.70 -7.65
N THR A 362 9.53 9.88 -8.09
CA THR A 362 10.14 10.90 -7.22
C THR A 362 9.16 11.33 -6.13
N VAL A 363 7.93 11.71 -6.49
CA VAL A 363 6.92 12.14 -5.53
C VAL A 363 6.54 10.99 -4.58
N ALA A 364 6.46 9.76 -5.07
CA ALA A 364 6.23 8.58 -4.23
C ALA A 364 7.32 8.43 -3.15
N VAL A 365 8.59 8.49 -3.55
CA VAL A 365 9.72 8.32 -2.62
C VAL A 365 9.82 9.49 -1.65
N VAL A 366 9.69 10.72 -2.12
CA VAL A 366 9.70 11.92 -1.24
C VAL A 366 8.53 11.86 -0.26
N SER A 367 7.36 11.39 -0.69
CA SER A 367 6.21 11.20 0.22
C SER A 367 6.51 10.21 1.34
N ILE A 368 7.19 9.09 1.04
CA ILE A 368 7.61 8.12 2.05
C ILE A 368 8.60 8.75 3.04
N LEU A 369 9.64 9.40 2.51
CA LEU A 369 10.70 9.99 3.32
C LEU A 369 10.19 11.05 4.30
N ILE A 370 9.16 11.79 3.92
CA ILE A 370 8.56 12.84 4.75
C ILE A 370 7.50 12.26 5.70
N THR A 371 6.51 11.55 5.14
CA THR A 371 5.29 11.24 5.90
C THR A 371 5.42 10.03 6.81
N ALA A 372 6.26 9.04 6.47
CA ALA A 372 6.46 7.88 7.33
C ALA A 372 7.10 8.23 8.68
N PRO A 373 8.23 8.98 8.75
CA PRO A 373 8.80 9.40 10.02
C PRO A 373 7.91 10.40 10.74
N LEU A 374 7.37 11.40 10.01
CA LEU A 374 6.51 12.42 10.59
C LEU A 374 5.26 11.82 11.23
N GLY A 375 4.59 10.94 10.50
CA GLY A 375 3.37 10.28 11.01
C GLY A 375 3.66 9.34 12.17
N ALA A 376 4.74 8.54 12.10
CA ALA A 376 5.15 7.68 13.20
C ALA A 376 5.47 8.48 14.47
N PHE A 377 6.22 9.58 14.33
CA PHE A 377 6.55 10.48 15.43
C PHE A 377 5.31 11.15 16.02
N LEU A 378 4.44 11.71 15.17
CA LEU A 378 3.23 12.40 15.63
C LEU A 378 2.27 11.43 16.33
N ILE A 379 2.11 10.21 15.87
CA ILE A 379 1.29 9.18 16.55
C ILE A 379 1.84 8.97 17.96
N ASP A 380 3.15 8.71 18.12
CA ASP A 380 3.76 8.45 19.43
C ASP A 380 3.73 9.67 20.36
N PHE A 381 3.84 10.88 19.81
CA PHE A 381 3.85 12.11 20.60
C PHE A 381 2.45 12.55 21.06
N THR A 382 1.41 12.17 20.31
CA THR A 382 0.06 12.73 20.50
C THR A 382 -0.94 11.78 21.13
N TYR A 383 -0.74 10.43 21.07
CA TYR A 383 -1.77 9.48 21.47
C TYR A 383 -2.22 9.67 22.94
N GLN A 384 -1.27 9.87 23.88
CA GLN A 384 -1.60 10.10 25.31
C GLN A 384 -2.35 11.41 25.56
N LYS A 385 -2.19 12.42 24.68
CA LYS A 385 -2.80 13.74 24.82
C LYS A 385 -4.17 13.84 24.15
N LEU A 386 -4.37 13.03 23.10
CA LEU A 386 -5.54 13.11 22.23
C LEU A 386 -6.54 11.96 22.44
N LEU A 387 -6.09 10.82 22.96
CA LEU A 387 -6.93 9.66 23.23
C LEU A 387 -7.19 9.52 24.74
N SER A 388 -8.38 9.06 25.08
CA SER A 388 -8.71 8.61 26.43
C SER A 388 -8.21 7.19 26.67
N TRP A 389 -7.84 6.94 27.89
CA TRP A 389 -7.47 5.60 28.39
C TRP A 389 -8.70 4.74 28.57
#